data_6bd5487fc91abe5895ca7801b05c20f2
#
_entry.id   6bd5487fc91abe5895ca7801b05c20f2
#
_cell.length_a   1.000
_cell.length_b   1.000
_cell.length_c   1.000
_cell.angle_alpha   90.00
_cell.angle_beta   90.00
_cell.angle_gamma   90.00
#
_symmetry.space_group_name_H-M   'P 1'
#
loop_
_entity.id
_entity.type
_entity.pdbx_description
1 polymer ?
#
loop_
_entity_poly.entity_id
_entity_poly.type
_entity_poly.pdbx_seq_one_letter_code
_entity_poly.pdbx_strand_id
1 'polypeptide(L)'
;MSIKFHLPNFTEKFKFNLVYLSMMQNCKQFLRDDVEIASVFGVFPPSVWNGGRTQGGTCDKKYINTVLKSFNNLGVPLRFTFTNPMLEKKHLNDKFCNMVMQMADNGLNEVI
;
A
#
# COMPACT_ATOMS: atom_id res chain seq x y z
N MET A 1 22.36 -0.74 -12.57
CA MET A 1 21.33 0.13 -11.97
C MET A 1 19.95 -0.43 -12.27
N SER A 2 19.12 -0.62 -11.27
CA SER A 2 17.76 -1.12 -11.48
C SER A 2 16.76 0.03 -11.58
N ILE A 3 15.72 -0.19 -12.37
CA ILE A 3 14.60 0.74 -12.46
C ILE A 3 13.50 0.21 -11.55
N LYS A 4 13.12 1.03 -10.58
CA LYS A 4 12.10 0.67 -9.58
C LYS A 4 10.79 1.35 -9.90
N PHE A 5 9.74 0.56 -10.05
CA PHE A 5 8.38 1.05 -10.24
C PHE A 5 7.57 0.89 -8.97
N HIS A 6 6.69 1.84 -8.72
CA HIS A 6 5.74 1.81 -7.61
C HIS A 6 4.33 1.81 -8.19
N LEU A 7 3.54 0.79 -7.88
CA LEU A 7 2.18 0.66 -8.39
C LEU A 7 1.20 1.45 -7.51
N PRO A 8 0.22 2.13 -8.10
CA PRO A 8 -0.73 2.93 -7.33
C PRO A 8 -1.91 2.11 -6.83
N ASN A 9 -2.45 2.56 -5.69
CA ASN A 9 -3.80 2.23 -5.25
C ASN A 9 -4.01 0.77 -4.88
N PHE A 10 -3.40 0.35 -3.77
CA PHE A 10 -3.52 -1.04 -3.29
C PHE A 10 -4.93 -1.40 -2.78
N THR A 11 -5.82 -0.43 -2.58
CA THR A 11 -7.18 -0.67 -2.11
C THR A 11 -8.16 -0.84 -3.25
N GLU A 12 -8.36 0.20 -4.06
CA GLU A 12 -9.32 0.14 -5.17
C GLU A 12 -8.87 -0.80 -6.29
N LYS A 13 -7.57 -0.87 -6.53
CA LYS A 13 -6.98 -1.71 -7.56
C LYS A 13 -6.32 -2.96 -6.98
N PHE A 14 -6.82 -3.44 -5.86
CA PHE A 14 -6.24 -4.58 -5.15
C PHE A 14 -6.08 -5.80 -6.06
N LYS A 15 -7.18 -6.24 -6.66
CA LYS A 15 -7.14 -7.45 -7.51
C LYS A 15 -6.27 -7.28 -8.74
N PHE A 16 -6.36 -6.12 -9.38
CA PHE A 16 -5.56 -5.84 -10.56
C PHE A 16 -4.06 -5.86 -10.22
N ASN A 17 -3.67 -5.15 -9.17
CA ASN A 17 -2.26 -5.07 -8.78
C ASN A 17 -1.73 -6.43 -8.32
N LEU A 18 -2.54 -7.21 -7.61
CA LEU A 18 -2.14 -8.53 -7.14
C LEU A 18 -1.89 -9.48 -8.31
N VAL A 19 -2.80 -9.51 -9.30
CA VAL A 19 -2.65 -10.33 -10.50
C VAL A 19 -1.43 -9.87 -11.30
N TYR A 20 -1.27 -8.57 -11.47
CA TYR A 20 -0.14 -8.01 -12.21
C TYR A 20 1.21 -8.41 -11.59
N LEU A 21 1.33 -8.27 -10.26
CA LEU A 21 2.55 -8.66 -9.54
C LEU A 21 2.82 -10.16 -9.67
N SER A 22 1.79 -10.98 -9.55
CA SER A 22 1.93 -12.42 -9.68
C SER A 22 2.41 -12.80 -11.07
N MET A 23 1.88 -12.17 -12.11
CA MET A 23 2.33 -12.38 -13.50
C MET A 23 3.77 -11.94 -13.67
N MET A 24 4.15 -10.78 -13.13
CA MET A 24 5.53 -10.29 -13.23
C MET A 24 6.51 -11.26 -12.58
N GLN A 25 6.16 -11.83 -11.43
CA GLN A 25 7.05 -12.78 -10.73
C GLN A 25 7.14 -14.12 -11.44
N ASN A 26 6.06 -14.58 -12.07
CA ASN A 26 6.02 -15.89 -12.76
C ASN A 26 6.56 -15.83 -14.19
N CYS A 27 6.63 -14.63 -14.78
CA CYS A 27 7.05 -14.45 -16.17
C CYS A 27 8.30 -13.58 -16.29
N LYS A 28 9.22 -13.70 -15.36
CA LYS A 28 10.46 -12.90 -15.33
C LYS A 28 11.28 -13.01 -16.60
N GLN A 29 11.23 -14.15 -17.28
CA GLN A 29 11.97 -14.37 -18.52
C GLN A 29 11.54 -13.44 -19.66
N PHE A 30 10.37 -12.81 -19.55
CA PHE A 30 9.87 -11.86 -20.55
C PHE A 30 10.09 -10.41 -20.16
N LEU A 31 10.74 -10.17 -19.02
CA LEU A 31 10.97 -8.81 -18.48
C LEU A 31 12.44 -8.45 -18.54
N ARG A 32 12.71 -7.15 -18.59
CA ARG A 32 14.09 -6.67 -18.48
C ARG A 32 14.62 -6.97 -17.06
N ASP A 33 15.88 -7.39 -16.99
CA ASP A 33 16.50 -7.74 -15.70
C ASP A 33 16.65 -6.55 -14.77
N ASP A 34 16.67 -5.33 -15.33
CA ASP A 34 16.90 -4.11 -14.55
C ASP A 34 15.59 -3.44 -14.06
N VAL A 35 14.44 -4.11 -14.25
CA VAL A 35 13.13 -3.56 -13.85
C VAL A 35 12.58 -4.38 -12.68
N GLU A 36 12.12 -3.68 -11.64
CA GLU A 36 11.46 -4.32 -10.51
C GLU A 36 10.29 -3.47 -10.01
N ILE A 37 9.32 -4.11 -9.38
CA ILE A 37 8.23 -3.42 -8.68
C ILE A 37 8.63 -3.34 -7.20
N ALA A 38 8.91 -2.14 -6.74
CA ALA A 38 9.46 -1.93 -5.40
C ALA A 38 8.39 -1.82 -4.32
N SER A 39 7.20 -1.34 -4.66
CA SER A 39 6.10 -1.21 -3.70
C SER A 39 4.77 -1.01 -4.40
N VAL A 40 3.69 -1.10 -3.62
CA VAL A 40 2.36 -0.64 -4.02
C VAL A 40 1.95 0.44 -3.03
N PHE A 41 1.59 1.62 -3.51
CA PHE A 41 1.27 2.73 -2.61
C PHE A 41 -0.22 3.03 -2.56
N GLY A 42 -0.65 3.72 -1.52
CA GLY A 42 -2.04 4.12 -1.32
C GLY A 42 -2.39 4.22 0.15
N VAL A 43 -3.68 4.10 0.44
CA VAL A 43 -4.21 4.11 1.80
C VAL A 43 -5.44 3.22 1.90
N PHE A 44 -5.80 2.87 3.12
CA PHE A 44 -7.10 2.26 3.42
C PHE A 44 -8.07 3.36 3.84
N PRO A 45 -9.22 3.55 3.14
CA PRO A 45 -10.21 4.52 3.61
C PRO A 45 -10.96 3.99 4.85
N PRO A 46 -11.45 4.86 5.73
CA PRO A 46 -11.25 6.30 5.71
C PRO A 46 -9.93 6.66 6.39
N SER A 47 -9.08 7.46 5.74
CA SER A 47 -7.80 7.85 6.31
C SER A 47 -7.66 9.37 6.30
N VAL A 48 -7.66 9.98 7.48
CA VAL A 48 -7.48 11.42 7.61
C VAL A 48 -6.03 11.82 7.34
N TRP A 49 -5.08 10.90 7.46
CA TRP A 49 -3.67 11.19 7.22
C TRP A 49 -3.28 11.18 5.75
N ASN A 50 -4.19 10.73 4.88
CA ASN A 50 -3.91 10.65 3.45
C ASN A 50 -3.82 12.04 2.82
N GLY A 51 -2.81 12.24 1.95
CA GLY A 51 -2.71 13.41 1.11
C GLY A 51 -3.25 13.15 -0.29
N GLY A 52 -3.55 14.21 -1.01
CA GLY A 52 -4.01 14.12 -2.38
C GLY A 52 -5.48 13.74 -2.52
N ARG A 53 -5.77 12.84 -3.46
CA ARG A 53 -7.16 12.49 -3.78
C ARG A 53 -7.83 11.72 -2.63
N THR A 54 -9.03 12.17 -2.28
CA THR A 54 -9.87 11.47 -1.30
C THR A 54 -10.39 10.16 -1.89
N GLN A 55 -10.23 9.08 -1.14
CA GLN A 55 -10.83 7.79 -1.47
C GLN A 55 -12.06 7.57 -0.61
N GLY A 56 -13.16 7.15 -1.25
CA GLY A 56 -14.39 6.83 -0.54
C GLY A 56 -14.39 5.41 0.01
N GLY A 57 -15.38 5.14 0.88
CA GLY A 57 -15.61 3.83 1.44
C GLY A 57 -14.99 3.63 2.81
N THR A 58 -15.12 2.40 3.30
CA THR A 58 -14.58 1.98 4.59
C THR A 58 -13.95 0.60 4.44
N CYS A 59 -12.94 0.32 5.26
CA CYS A 59 -12.27 -0.97 5.30
C CYS A 59 -12.36 -1.54 6.71
N ASP A 60 -12.79 -2.81 6.85
CA ASP A 60 -12.70 -3.50 8.13
C ASP A 60 -11.33 -4.15 8.31
N LYS A 61 -11.06 -4.63 9.53
CA LYS A 61 -9.78 -5.25 9.86
C LYS A 61 -9.50 -6.48 8.99
N LYS A 62 -10.53 -7.26 8.66
CA LYS A 62 -10.38 -8.46 7.85
C LYS A 62 -9.88 -8.11 6.45
N TYR A 63 -10.48 -7.11 5.83
CA TYR A 63 -10.07 -6.65 4.51
C TYR A 63 -8.66 -6.08 4.51
N ILE A 64 -8.35 -5.23 5.49
CA ILE A 64 -7.01 -4.64 5.64
C ILE A 64 -5.97 -5.75 5.78
N ASN A 65 -6.23 -6.73 6.62
CA ASN A 65 -5.31 -7.84 6.83
C ASN A 65 -5.14 -8.67 5.55
N THR A 66 -6.20 -8.90 4.80
CA THR A 66 -6.14 -9.62 3.52
C THR A 66 -5.24 -8.91 2.53
N VAL A 67 -5.41 -7.59 2.37
CA VAL A 67 -4.59 -6.80 1.45
C VAL A 67 -3.12 -6.80 1.89
N LEU A 68 -2.87 -6.54 3.17
CA LEU A 68 -1.50 -6.55 3.71
C LEU A 68 -0.81 -7.88 3.46
N LYS A 69 -1.45 -8.99 3.81
CA LYS A 69 -0.85 -10.32 3.64
C LYS A 69 -0.65 -10.67 2.18
N SER A 70 -1.61 -10.33 1.31
CA SER A 70 -1.52 -10.66 -0.10
C SER A 70 -0.28 -10.05 -0.76
N PHE A 71 0.00 -8.78 -0.49
CA PHE A 71 1.18 -8.13 -1.05
C PHE A 71 2.47 -8.50 -0.31
N ASN A 72 2.43 -8.53 1.02
CA ASN A 72 3.62 -8.82 1.80
C ASN A 72 4.11 -10.26 1.59
N ASN A 73 3.21 -11.22 1.34
CA ASN A 73 3.59 -12.60 1.03
C ASN A 73 4.31 -12.71 -0.32
N LEU A 74 4.10 -11.75 -1.22
CA LEU A 74 4.86 -11.65 -2.47
C LEU A 74 6.19 -10.92 -2.29
N GLY A 75 6.52 -10.50 -1.07
CA GLY A 75 7.72 -9.71 -0.79
C GLY A 75 7.59 -8.24 -1.16
N VAL A 76 6.38 -7.75 -1.39
CA VAL A 76 6.13 -6.38 -1.85
C VAL A 76 5.59 -5.55 -0.69
N PRO A 77 6.26 -4.45 -0.33
CA PRO A 77 5.78 -3.57 0.72
C PRO A 77 4.61 -2.71 0.25
N LEU A 78 3.71 -2.41 1.18
CA LEU A 78 2.72 -1.34 1.00
C LEU A 78 3.32 -0.03 1.48
N ARG A 79 3.11 1.03 0.72
CA ARG A 79 3.64 2.35 1.02
C ARG A 79 2.48 3.30 1.25
N PHE A 80 2.31 3.72 2.50
CA PHE A 80 1.17 4.55 2.89
C PHE A 80 1.44 6.01 2.58
N THR A 81 0.48 6.64 1.88
CA THR A 81 0.61 8.04 1.46
C THR A 81 0.03 8.97 2.53
N PHE A 82 0.69 9.05 3.68
CA PHE A 82 0.28 9.92 4.79
C PHE A 82 0.87 11.31 4.62
N THR A 83 0.44 11.99 3.56
CA THR A 83 1.03 13.25 3.12
C THR A 83 0.07 14.42 3.20
N ASN A 84 -0.97 14.32 4.03
CA ASN A 84 -1.95 15.39 4.19
C ASN A 84 -1.32 16.59 4.92
N PRO A 85 -1.16 17.75 4.25
CA PRO A 85 -0.53 18.92 4.86
C PRO A 85 -1.44 19.68 5.83
N MET A 86 -2.72 19.31 5.92
CA MET A 86 -3.71 19.98 6.75
C MET A 86 -3.88 19.31 8.12
N LEU A 87 -2.99 18.37 8.47
CA LEU A 87 -3.07 17.67 9.73
C LEU A 87 -2.78 18.60 10.91
N GLU A 88 -3.57 18.42 11.97
CA GLU A 88 -3.36 19.08 13.26
C GLU A 88 -2.96 18.04 14.30
N LYS A 89 -2.50 18.51 15.45
CA LYS A 89 -2.06 17.65 16.55
C LYS A 89 -3.14 16.63 16.97
N LYS A 90 -4.41 17.02 16.94
CA LYS A 90 -5.54 16.12 17.27
C LYS A 90 -5.62 14.90 16.37
N HIS A 91 -5.14 15.00 15.12
CA HIS A 91 -5.21 13.90 14.16
C HIS A 91 -4.22 12.78 14.47
N LEU A 92 -3.24 13.00 15.33
CA LEU A 92 -2.34 11.95 15.80
C LEU A 92 -3.07 10.87 16.60
N ASN A 93 -4.23 11.18 17.14
CA ASN A 93 -5.04 10.26 17.92
C ASN A 93 -6.12 9.57 17.10
N ASP A 94 -6.09 9.68 15.78
CA ASP A 94 -7.09 9.02 14.93
C ASP A 94 -7.01 7.51 15.11
N LYS A 95 -8.12 6.93 15.57
CA LYS A 95 -8.14 5.50 15.92
C LYS A 95 -7.94 4.59 14.71
N PHE A 96 -8.54 4.94 13.58
CA PHE A 96 -8.45 4.13 12.38
C PHE A 96 -7.03 4.13 11.82
N CYS A 97 -6.42 5.30 11.66
CA CYS A 97 -5.06 5.39 11.12
C CYS A 97 -4.05 4.71 12.03
N ASN A 98 -4.18 4.87 13.35
CA ASN A 98 -3.29 4.17 14.29
C ASN A 98 -3.48 2.66 14.24
N MET A 99 -4.71 2.18 14.10
CA MET A 99 -4.99 0.76 13.93
C MET A 99 -4.31 0.19 12.68
N VAL A 100 -4.45 0.89 11.57
CA VAL A 100 -3.82 0.47 10.31
C VAL A 100 -2.30 0.39 10.47
N MET A 101 -1.71 1.38 11.11
CA MET A 101 -0.26 1.38 11.34
C MET A 101 0.20 0.22 12.22
N GLN A 102 -0.56 -0.11 13.26
CA GLN A 102 -0.24 -1.26 14.08
C GLN A 102 -0.31 -2.57 13.29
N MET A 103 -1.31 -2.71 12.42
CA MET A 103 -1.44 -3.89 11.58
C MET A 103 -0.33 -3.99 10.53
N ALA A 104 0.13 -2.86 10.01
CA ALA A 104 1.15 -2.80 8.96
C ALA A 104 2.59 -2.85 9.49
N ASP A 105 2.78 -2.75 10.80
CA ASP A 105 4.11 -2.67 11.44
C ASP A 105 4.74 -4.07 11.52
N ASN A 106 5.41 -4.46 10.44
CA ASN A 106 6.07 -5.77 10.35
C ASN A 106 7.48 -5.67 9.75
N GLY A 107 8.02 -4.47 9.66
CA GLY A 107 9.37 -4.25 9.14
C GLY A 107 9.46 -4.21 7.61
N LEU A 108 8.38 -4.47 6.88
CA LEU A 108 8.36 -4.45 5.42
C LEU A 108 7.67 -3.22 4.85
N ASN A 109 6.53 -2.84 5.42
CA ASN A 109 5.73 -1.73 4.93
C ASN A 109 6.35 -0.37 5.25
N GLU A 110 5.99 0.64 4.46
CA GLU A 110 6.62 1.97 4.51
C GLU A 110 5.57 3.08 4.60
N VAL A 111 6.01 4.24 5.08
CA VAL A 111 5.23 5.48 5.04
C VAL A 111 6.02 6.51 4.23
N ILE A 112 5.31 7.23 3.38
CA ILE A 112 5.92 8.34 2.64
C ILE A 112 5.97 9.57 3.51
#